data_15e4db776376e5bb3631dc577072d2c0
#
_entry.id   15e4db776376e5bb3631dc577072d2c0
#
_cell.length_a   1.000
_cell.length_b   1.000
_cell.length_c   1.000
_cell.angle_alpha   90.00
_cell.angle_beta   90.00
_cell.angle_gamma   90.00
#
_symmetry.space_group_name_H-M   'P 1'
#
loop_
_entity.id
_entity.type
_entity.pdbx_description
1 polymer ?
#
loop_
_entity_poly.entity_id
_entity_poly.type
_entity_poly.pdbx_seq_one_letter_code
_entity_poly.pdbx_strand_id
1 'polypeptide(L)'
;MAIFRSLFITLTIFLVLASSTDSVQGNDCREPAWAGSFYPADINALTADLARLCREVRQDSFARPAGKCLRALILPHAGYIYSGPTAAHAALVLDKKQFDKVILLGPDHRVGFKNGAISDVSSYRTPLGKIPLHADARRLLRQTELFRPIPEGYDAEHSLEVNLPFLQYLLGSFELVPIVVGTGQPEPIAAALDPLLTPRTLVVVSSDLSHYLPYDLAMGKDKQTINHILNLDGQALAASENSACGLVPLQVLIDLALRHNWKPVLIYYANSGDTASSPDKVVGYAAIAFYGDITMDKQNTSTGAITTEQGKTLLTLARQTIALKLNLPVPDDEQKKLGKKLHDPAFQQDRGTFVTLHKHGQLRGCIGTIAAMEPLAANIRHNAVNSAFGDPRFPPLQKKEFDEVEIEVSILTDPKPLTYDKGADLPAKLRPKIDGVILRDGMASATFLPQVWDQLPQPEDFLSRLCMKAGLRPNAWETGKLEVLTYQVQYFSE
;
A
#
# COMPACT_ATOMS: atom_id res chain seq x y z
N MET A 1 57.28 -39.22 62.39
CA MET A 1 56.42 -38.05 62.57
C MET A 1 56.29 -37.38 61.22
N ALA A 2 55.21 -37.69 60.47
CA ALA A 2 54.98 -37.16 59.15
C ALA A 2 53.59 -36.47 59.17
N ILE A 3 53.60 -35.19 58.87
CA ILE A 3 52.37 -34.34 58.84
C ILE A 3 51.82 -34.33 57.40
N PHE A 4 50.65 -34.95 57.21
CA PHE A 4 49.89 -34.89 55.99
C PHE A 4 49.14 -33.53 55.89
N ARG A 5 49.44 -32.75 54.88
CA ARG A 5 48.61 -31.57 54.47
C ARG A 5 47.63 -32.04 53.45
N SER A 6 46.35 -32.01 53.80
CA SER A 6 45.21 -32.22 52.89
C SER A 6 44.93 -30.95 52.13
N LEU A 7 44.94 -31.03 50.79
CA LEU A 7 44.62 -29.92 49.87
C LEU A 7 43.15 -30.07 49.47
N PHE A 8 42.26 -29.17 49.97
CA PHE A 8 40.89 -29.07 49.54
C PHE A 8 40.88 -28.25 48.28
N ILE A 9 40.52 -28.88 47.14
CA ILE A 9 40.20 -28.19 45.89
C ILE A 9 38.72 -27.94 45.91
N THR A 10 38.34 -26.68 46.07
CA THR A 10 36.93 -26.21 45.91
C THR A 10 36.65 -26.00 44.45
N LEU A 11 35.85 -26.89 43.85
CA LEU A 11 35.37 -26.79 42.47
C LEU A 11 34.14 -25.86 42.46
N THR A 12 34.33 -24.61 42.04
CA THR A 12 33.22 -23.66 41.85
C THR A 12 32.57 -23.92 40.51
N ILE A 13 31.40 -24.55 40.52
CA ILE A 13 30.56 -24.72 39.31
C ILE A 13 29.88 -23.40 39.04
N PHE A 14 30.32 -22.68 37.99
CA PHE A 14 29.57 -21.58 37.42
C PHE A 14 28.37 -22.14 36.62
N LEU A 15 27.17 -22.04 37.19
CA LEU A 15 25.93 -22.30 36.52
C LEU A 15 25.63 -21.08 35.61
N VAL A 16 25.97 -21.17 34.33
CA VAL A 16 25.52 -20.19 33.32
C VAL A 16 24.05 -20.46 33.09
N LEU A 17 23.19 -19.66 33.73
CA LEU A 17 21.78 -19.53 33.35
C LEU A 17 21.74 -18.85 31.98
N ALA A 18 21.65 -19.64 30.92
CA ALA A 18 21.21 -19.16 29.63
C ALA A 18 19.75 -18.73 29.77
N SER A 19 19.52 -17.44 29.99
CA SER A 19 18.21 -16.83 29.78
C SER A 19 17.91 -16.93 28.31
N SER A 20 17.15 -17.94 27.91
CA SER A 20 16.44 -17.94 26.64
C SER A 20 15.49 -16.74 26.68
N THR A 21 15.87 -15.66 26.02
CA THR A 21 14.93 -14.66 25.60
C THR A 21 14.06 -15.34 24.54
N ASP A 22 12.94 -15.93 24.97
CA ASP A 22 11.85 -16.20 24.06
C ASP A 22 11.46 -14.83 23.48
N SER A 23 11.97 -14.55 22.28
CA SER A 23 11.39 -13.54 21.43
C SER A 23 9.96 -14.02 21.18
N VAL A 24 9.00 -13.36 21.83
CA VAL A 24 7.59 -13.44 21.44
C VAL A 24 7.59 -13.03 19.96
N GLN A 25 7.59 -14.03 19.07
CA GLN A 25 7.28 -13.81 17.67
C GLN A 25 5.84 -13.28 17.67
N GLY A 26 5.69 -11.97 17.56
CA GLY A 26 4.41 -11.33 17.34
C GLY A 26 3.75 -12.06 16.15
N ASN A 27 2.50 -12.43 16.33
CA ASN A 27 1.74 -13.15 15.31
C ASN A 27 1.75 -12.26 14.05
N ASP A 28 2.46 -12.67 13.00
CA ASP A 28 2.60 -11.90 11.75
C ASP A 28 1.29 -11.82 10.93
N CYS A 29 0.18 -12.25 11.56
CA CYS A 29 -1.16 -12.27 10.98
C CYS A 29 -2.19 -11.88 12.04
N ARG A 30 -3.05 -10.88 11.75
CA ARG A 30 -4.21 -10.60 12.57
C ARG A 30 -5.28 -11.66 12.31
N GLU A 31 -5.58 -12.45 13.34
CA GLU A 31 -6.64 -13.45 13.30
C GLU A 31 -8.02 -12.80 13.41
N PRO A 32 -9.11 -13.43 12.88
CA PRO A 32 -10.45 -12.87 12.96
C PRO A 32 -10.97 -12.93 14.41
N ALA A 33 -11.33 -11.77 14.96
CA ALA A 33 -11.87 -11.64 16.32
C ALA A 33 -13.40 -11.81 16.38
N TRP A 34 -14.09 -11.63 15.27
CA TRP A 34 -15.55 -11.53 15.20
C TRP A 34 -16.22 -12.63 14.38
N ALA A 35 -15.44 -13.57 13.84
CA ALA A 35 -15.95 -14.77 13.20
C ALA A 35 -16.76 -15.62 14.19
N GLY A 36 -17.95 -16.06 13.80
CA GLY A 36 -18.91 -16.79 14.64
C GLY A 36 -19.87 -15.89 15.42
N SER A 37 -19.63 -14.57 15.47
CA SER A 37 -20.54 -13.62 16.14
C SER A 37 -21.14 -12.60 15.16
N PHE A 38 -20.36 -11.95 14.33
CA PHE A 38 -20.84 -10.98 13.34
C PHE A 38 -21.11 -11.64 11.98
N TYR A 39 -20.40 -12.70 11.66
CA TYR A 39 -20.53 -13.48 10.44
C TYR A 39 -20.12 -14.95 10.71
N PRO A 40 -20.52 -15.93 9.87
CA PRO A 40 -20.17 -17.33 10.10
C PRO A 40 -18.67 -17.60 10.16
N ALA A 41 -18.21 -18.40 11.14
CA ALA A 41 -16.80 -18.79 11.27
C ALA A 41 -16.42 -19.93 10.33
N ASP A 42 -17.38 -20.79 9.92
CA ASP A 42 -17.16 -21.85 8.97
C ASP A 42 -17.12 -21.30 7.54
N ILE A 43 -16.11 -21.72 6.76
CA ILE A 43 -15.89 -21.22 5.39
C ILE A 43 -17.06 -21.53 4.46
N ASN A 44 -17.68 -22.71 4.58
CA ASN A 44 -18.78 -23.11 3.71
C ASN A 44 -20.07 -22.36 4.07
N ALA A 45 -20.35 -22.22 5.36
CA ALA A 45 -21.46 -21.44 5.85
C ALA A 45 -21.34 -19.95 5.46
N LEU A 46 -20.14 -19.35 5.61
CA LEU A 46 -19.87 -17.97 5.23
C LEU A 46 -20.02 -17.77 3.72
N THR A 47 -19.45 -18.67 2.90
CA THR A 47 -19.56 -18.60 1.44
C THR A 47 -21.01 -18.74 0.97
N ALA A 48 -21.77 -19.65 1.57
CA ALA A 48 -23.19 -19.82 1.27
C ALA A 48 -24.03 -18.60 1.65
N ASP A 49 -23.74 -17.98 2.80
CA ASP A 49 -24.46 -16.79 3.27
C ASP A 49 -24.14 -15.58 2.38
N LEU A 50 -22.86 -15.32 2.03
CA LEU A 50 -22.46 -14.28 1.09
C LEU A 50 -23.09 -14.48 -0.29
N ALA A 51 -23.13 -15.73 -0.79
CA ALA A 51 -23.77 -16.05 -2.06
C ALA A 51 -25.27 -15.81 -2.03
N ARG A 52 -25.96 -16.12 -0.91
CA ARG A 52 -27.36 -15.86 -0.71
C ARG A 52 -27.63 -14.35 -0.69
N LEU A 53 -26.92 -13.60 0.15
CA LEU A 53 -27.07 -12.16 0.31
C LEU A 53 -26.86 -11.42 -1.03
N CYS A 54 -25.82 -11.79 -1.79
CA CYS A 54 -25.55 -11.17 -3.10
C CYS A 54 -26.60 -11.53 -4.18
N ARG A 55 -27.28 -12.70 -4.09
CA ARG A 55 -28.39 -13.03 -5.01
C ARG A 55 -29.67 -12.31 -4.69
N GLU A 56 -29.91 -11.96 -3.44
CA GLU A 56 -31.11 -11.26 -2.96
C GLU A 56 -31.04 -9.75 -3.19
N VAL A 57 -29.95 -9.24 -3.77
CA VAL A 57 -29.74 -7.81 -4.04
C VAL A 57 -30.80 -7.28 -5.02
N ARG A 58 -31.43 -6.16 -4.65
CA ARG A 58 -32.41 -5.46 -5.50
C ARG A 58 -31.70 -4.56 -6.51
N GLN A 59 -32.01 -4.73 -7.79
CA GLN A 59 -31.40 -3.96 -8.89
C GLN A 59 -32.22 -2.73 -9.28
N ASP A 60 -33.45 -2.58 -8.76
CA ASP A 60 -34.49 -1.73 -9.34
C ASP A 60 -34.29 -0.22 -9.15
N SER A 61 -33.29 0.21 -8.36
CA SER A 61 -33.14 1.63 -8.02
C SER A 61 -31.76 2.23 -8.31
N PHE A 62 -30.80 1.43 -8.82
CA PHE A 62 -29.45 1.90 -9.02
C PHE A 62 -29.05 1.89 -10.50
N ALA A 63 -28.66 3.07 -11.01
CA ALA A 63 -28.03 3.21 -12.33
C ALA A 63 -26.57 3.65 -12.16
N ARG A 64 -25.64 2.84 -12.64
CA ARG A 64 -24.20 3.18 -12.66
C ARG A 64 -24.01 4.40 -13.57
N PRO A 65 -23.36 5.48 -13.13
CA PRO A 65 -23.10 6.65 -13.96
C PRO A 65 -22.28 6.30 -15.21
N ALA A 66 -22.80 6.65 -16.40
CA ALA A 66 -22.14 6.36 -17.65
C ALA A 66 -20.79 7.09 -17.74
N GLY A 67 -19.77 6.40 -18.25
CA GLY A 67 -18.44 6.98 -18.44
C GLY A 67 -17.68 7.30 -17.16
N LYS A 68 -18.09 6.76 -16.02
CA LYS A 68 -17.43 6.94 -14.72
C LYS A 68 -16.95 5.60 -14.17
N CYS A 69 -15.85 5.64 -13.40
CA CYS A 69 -15.28 4.48 -12.69
C CYS A 69 -15.57 4.58 -11.20
N LEU A 70 -15.84 3.44 -10.58
CA LEU A 70 -15.93 3.34 -9.13
C LEU A 70 -14.58 3.71 -8.50
N ARG A 71 -14.61 4.49 -7.41
CA ARG A 71 -13.44 4.94 -6.65
C ARG A 71 -13.53 4.60 -5.17
N ALA A 72 -14.74 4.73 -4.61
CA ALA A 72 -14.93 4.41 -3.20
C ALA A 72 -16.31 3.84 -2.92
N LEU A 73 -16.44 3.22 -1.74
CA LEU A 73 -17.68 2.70 -1.18
C LEU A 73 -17.82 3.11 0.29
N ILE A 74 -19.04 3.34 0.72
CA ILE A 74 -19.43 3.30 2.12
C ILE A 74 -20.23 2.03 2.32
N LEU A 75 -19.86 1.21 3.31
CA LEU A 75 -20.54 -0.03 3.68
C LEU A 75 -20.75 -0.10 5.19
N PRO A 76 -21.83 -0.70 5.68
CA PRO A 76 -22.09 -0.89 7.12
C PRO A 76 -21.24 -2.02 7.68
N HIS A 77 -21.17 -2.11 9.04
CA HIS A 77 -20.36 -3.12 9.74
C HIS A 77 -21.07 -3.80 10.92
N ALA A 78 -22.39 -3.70 11.01
CA ALA A 78 -23.14 -4.55 11.94
C ALA A 78 -23.06 -6.04 11.54
N GLY A 79 -23.49 -6.95 12.41
CA GLY A 79 -23.54 -8.37 12.06
C GLY A 79 -24.37 -8.65 10.82
N TYR A 80 -23.99 -9.67 10.04
CA TYR A 80 -24.58 -9.96 8.72
C TYR A 80 -26.09 -10.17 8.73
N ILE A 81 -26.64 -10.67 9.84
CA ILE A 81 -28.11 -10.81 10.03
C ILE A 81 -28.82 -9.45 9.94
N TYR A 82 -28.15 -8.36 10.28
CA TYR A 82 -28.69 -7.00 10.29
C TYR A 82 -28.28 -6.20 9.05
N SER A 83 -26.97 -6.02 8.85
CA SER A 83 -26.43 -5.14 7.81
C SER A 83 -26.02 -5.87 6.53
N GLY A 84 -25.93 -7.20 6.56
CA GLY A 84 -25.50 -8.02 5.41
C GLY A 84 -26.30 -7.76 4.12
N PRO A 85 -27.65 -7.64 4.17
CA PRO A 85 -28.45 -7.29 2.99
C PRO A 85 -28.03 -5.95 2.35
N THR A 86 -27.70 -4.93 3.18
CA THR A 86 -27.22 -3.63 2.68
C THR A 86 -25.81 -3.73 2.13
N ALA A 87 -24.87 -4.36 2.85
CA ALA A 87 -23.50 -4.54 2.41
C ALA A 87 -23.40 -5.32 1.09
N ALA A 88 -24.27 -6.31 0.88
CA ALA A 88 -24.34 -7.12 -0.32
C ALA A 88 -24.62 -6.31 -1.60
N HIS A 89 -25.21 -5.11 -1.50
CA HIS A 89 -25.43 -4.23 -2.64
C HIS A 89 -24.12 -3.73 -3.29
N ALA A 90 -22.97 -3.88 -2.60
CA ALA A 90 -21.65 -3.73 -3.23
C ALA A 90 -21.47 -4.65 -4.45
N ALA A 91 -22.17 -5.79 -4.53
CA ALA A 91 -22.14 -6.70 -5.69
C ALA A 91 -22.66 -6.06 -7.00
N LEU A 92 -23.45 -4.97 -6.92
CA LEU A 92 -23.90 -4.23 -8.10
C LEU A 92 -22.78 -3.41 -8.77
N VAL A 93 -21.70 -3.13 -8.04
CA VAL A 93 -20.67 -2.18 -8.44
C VAL A 93 -19.25 -2.76 -8.43
N LEU A 94 -19.03 -3.90 -7.74
CA LEU A 94 -17.74 -4.57 -7.65
C LEU A 94 -17.67 -5.77 -8.60
N ASP A 95 -16.59 -5.84 -9.37
CA ASP A 95 -16.28 -6.97 -10.23
C ASP A 95 -14.94 -7.62 -9.80
N LYS A 96 -14.82 -8.94 -10.02
CA LYS A 96 -13.57 -9.68 -9.70
C LYS A 96 -12.37 -9.06 -10.42
N LYS A 97 -11.27 -8.89 -9.69
CA LYS A 97 -10.00 -8.33 -10.19
C LYS A 97 -10.08 -6.87 -10.66
N GLN A 98 -11.15 -6.16 -10.34
CA GLN A 98 -11.28 -4.73 -10.67
C GLN A 98 -10.26 -3.90 -9.91
N PHE A 99 -10.01 -4.25 -8.65
CA PHE A 99 -9.06 -3.57 -7.76
C PHE A 99 -8.03 -4.57 -7.22
N ASP A 100 -6.80 -4.15 -7.08
CA ASP A 100 -5.71 -4.93 -6.46
C ASP A 100 -5.32 -4.38 -5.09
N LYS A 101 -5.75 -3.17 -4.76
CA LYS A 101 -5.55 -2.53 -3.46
C LYS A 101 -6.85 -2.00 -2.89
N VAL A 102 -7.08 -2.26 -1.61
CA VAL A 102 -8.19 -1.70 -0.84
C VAL A 102 -7.64 -0.90 0.33
N ILE A 103 -7.98 0.39 0.41
CA ILE A 103 -7.80 1.23 1.60
C ILE A 103 -9.11 1.17 2.38
N LEU A 104 -9.09 0.53 3.54
CA LEU A 104 -10.27 0.33 4.37
C LEU A 104 -10.17 1.18 5.63
N LEU A 105 -11.09 2.13 5.77
CA LEU A 105 -11.22 3.04 6.90
C LEU A 105 -12.44 2.64 7.75
N GLY A 106 -12.28 2.52 9.05
CA GLY A 106 -13.37 2.30 9.98
C GLY A 106 -13.17 3.07 11.28
N PRO A 107 -14.23 3.34 12.05
CA PRO A 107 -14.13 4.04 13.33
C PRO A 107 -13.50 3.16 14.42
N ASP A 108 -12.92 3.83 15.41
CA ASP A 108 -12.55 3.23 16.68
C ASP A 108 -13.77 3.21 17.62
N HIS A 109 -14.17 2.03 18.06
CA HIS A 109 -15.27 1.84 19.02
C HIS A 109 -14.78 1.56 20.44
N ARG A 110 -13.48 1.43 20.69
CA ARG A 110 -12.99 0.79 21.91
C ARG A 110 -11.98 1.59 22.72
N VAL A 111 -11.04 2.26 22.09
CA VAL A 111 -9.83 2.76 22.75
C VAL A 111 -9.83 4.28 22.93
N GLY A 112 -10.36 5.04 21.97
CA GLY A 112 -10.43 6.49 22.06
C GLY A 112 -9.10 7.20 21.77
N PHE A 113 -8.38 6.80 20.73
CA PHE A 113 -7.14 7.45 20.32
C PHE A 113 -7.36 8.57 19.28
N LYS A 114 -6.29 9.33 18.99
CA LYS A 114 -6.28 10.36 17.95
C LYS A 114 -5.69 9.82 16.65
N ASN A 115 -6.24 10.31 15.51
CA ASN A 115 -5.78 10.01 14.16
C ASN A 115 -5.96 8.52 13.78
N GLY A 116 -5.00 7.90 13.08
CA GLY A 116 -5.14 6.54 12.56
C GLY A 116 -4.32 5.50 13.31
N ALA A 117 -4.90 4.32 13.54
CA ALA A 117 -4.18 3.13 13.95
C ALA A 117 -4.06 2.17 12.75
N ILE A 118 -2.85 1.72 12.47
CA ILE A 118 -2.53 0.77 11.41
C ILE A 118 -1.76 -0.39 12.02
N SER A 119 -2.18 -1.61 11.70
CA SER A 119 -1.49 -2.82 12.13
C SER A 119 -0.13 -2.96 11.45
N ASP A 120 0.87 -3.42 12.18
CA ASP A 120 2.23 -3.70 11.71
C ASP A 120 2.46 -5.15 11.28
N VAL A 121 1.41 -6.00 11.32
CA VAL A 121 1.43 -7.38 10.82
C VAL A 121 1.58 -7.43 9.29
N SER A 122 1.87 -8.61 8.74
CA SER A 122 1.97 -8.79 7.28
C SER A 122 0.64 -9.09 6.60
N SER A 123 -0.36 -9.58 7.34
CA SER A 123 -1.64 -10.01 6.78
C SER A 123 -2.78 -9.98 7.80
N TYR A 124 -4.00 -9.88 7.30
CA TYR A 124 -5.25 -10.17 8.04
C TYR A 124 -5.80 -11.52 7.60
N ARG A 125 -6.48 -12.22 8.49
CA ARG A 125 -7.16 -13.48 8.19
C ARG A 125 -8.67 -13.33 8.34
N THR A 126 -9.39 -14.00 7.45
CA THR A 126 -10.83 -14.31 7.59
C THR A 126 -11.03 -15.81 7.39
N PRO A 127 -12.22 -16.37 7.59
CA PRO A 127 -12.48 -17.76 7.21
C PRO A 127 -12.27 -18.05 5.71
N LEU A 128 -12.33 -17.04 4.83
CA LEU A 128 -12.06 -17.18 3.39
C LEU A 128 -10.57 -17.18 3.04
N GLY A 129 -9.68 -16.93 4.00
CA GLY A 129 -8.23 -16.96 3.80
C GLY A 129 -7.52 -15.67 4.21
N LYS A 130 -6.22 -15.60 3.90
CA LYS A 130 -5.36 -14.45 4.22
C LYS A 130 -5.52 -13.34 3.19
N ILE A 131 -5.43 -12.10 3.69
CA ILE A 131 -5.35 -10.85 2.92
C ILE A 131 -4.02 -10.20 3.26
N PRO A 132 -3.05 -10.13 2.33
CA PRO A 132 -1.77 -9.48 2.58
C PRO A 132 -1.96 -7.97 2.79
N LEU A 133 -1.13 -7.36 3.64
CA LEU A 133 -1.10 -5.91 3.76
C LEU A 133 -0.23 -5.31 2.65
N HIS A 134 -0.75 -4.27 2.02
CA HIS A 134 -0.02 -3.49 1.01
C HIS A 134 1.13 -2.71 1.66
N ALA A 135 2.22 -2.51 0.91
CA ALA A 135 3.39 -1.76 1.39
C ALA A 135 3.06 -0.32 1.86
N ASP A 136 1.99 0.27 1.33
CA ASP A 136 1.49 1.58 1.74
C ASP A 136 1.09 1.62 3.23
N ALA A 137 0.65 0.53 3.84
CA ALA A 137 0.36 0.47 5.28
C ALA A 137 1.62 0.80 6.10
N ARG A 138 2.75 0.17 5.76
CA ARG A 138 4.05 0.48 6.39
C ARG A 138 4.56 1.87 6.04
N ARG A 139 4.25 2.38 4.85
CA ARG A 139 4.59 3.76 4.45
C ARG A 139 3.85 4.78 5.30
N LEU A 140 2.55 4.59 5.56
CA LEU A 140 1.77 5.47 6.42
C LEU A 140 2.29 5.47 7.86
N LEU A 141 2.72 4.32 8.40
CA LEU A 141 3.32 4.22 9.74
C LEU A 141 4.60 5.06 9.91
N ARG A 142 5.26 5.47 8.82
CA ARG A 142 6.37 6.43 8.91
C ARG A 142 5.93 7.87 9.22
N GLN A 143 4.65 8.17 9.06
CA GLN A 143 4.04 9.45 9.43
C GLN A 143 3.49 9.37 10.87
N THR A 144 4.38 9.23 11.85
CA THR A 144 4.09 8.87 13.25
C THR A 144 3.14 9.82 13.98
N GLU A 145 3.01 11.06 13.51
CA GLU A 145 2.04 12.02 14.03
C GLU A 145 0.60 11.69 13.62
N LEU A 146 0.43 11.02 12.46
CA LEU A 146 -0.89 10.68 11.93
C LEU A 146 -1.24 9.19 12.10
N PHE A 147 -0.25 8.30 12.02
CA PHE A 147 -0.50 6.85 12.03
C PHE A 147 0.46 6.15 12.99
N ARG A 148 -0.10 5.30 13.84
CA ARG A 148 0.68 4.53 14.82
C ARG A 148 0.18 3.09 14.91
N PRO A 149 1.04 2.13 15.27
CA PRO A 149 0.58 0.82 15.67
C PRO A 149 -0.05 0.94 17.07
N ILE A 150 -1.35 0.67 17.16
CA ILE A 150 -2.13 0.65 18.41
C ILE A 150 -2.86 -0.70 18.43
N PRO A 151 -2.23 -1.78 18.93
CA PRO A 151 -2.81 -3.13 18.92
C PRO A 151 -4.21 -3.18 19.53
N GLU A 152 -4.42 -2.53 20.63
CA GLU A 152 -5.74 -2.46 21.31
C GLU A 152 -6.81 -1.79 20.41
N GLY A 153 -6.39 -0.94 19.48
CA GLY A 153 -7.25 -0.20 18.57
C GLY A 153 -7.63 -1.00 17.31
N TYR A 154 -6.89 -2.04 16.91
CA TYR A 154 -7.21 -2.80 15.71
C TYR A 154 -7.42 -4.30 15.93
N ASP A 155 -6.86 -4.92 16.95
CA ASP A 155 -6.94 -6.38 17.16
C ASP A 155 -8.37 -6.84 17.45
N ALA A 156 -9.11 -6.10 18.26
CA ALA A 156 -10.48 -6.40 18.62
C ALA A 156 -11.52 -5.45 17.98
N GLU A 157 -11.09 -4.59 17.03
CA GLU A 157 -12.03 -3.71 16.33
C GLU A 157 -12.75 -4.46 15.21
N HIS A 158 -14.09 -4.35 15.17
CA HIS A 158 -14.95 -5.04 14.22
C HIS A 158 -15.20 -4.24 12.94
N SER A 159 -15.11 -2.92 13.00
CA SER A 159 -15.49 -2.04 11.89
C SER A 159 -14.76 -2.34 10.57
N LEU A 160 -13.50 -2.78 10.63
CA LEU A 160 -12.77 -3.22 9.45
C LEU A 160 -13.08 -4.67 9.10
N GLU A 161 -13.05 -5.56 10.12
CA GLU A 161 -13.09 -7.01 9.91
C GLU A 161 -14.37 -7.47 9.23
N VAL A 162 -15.52 -6.92 9.62
CA VAL A 162 -16.83 -7.33 9.10
C VAL A 162 -16.95 -7.14 7.58
N ASN A 163 -16.28 -6.15 7.01
CA ASN A 163 -16.30 -5.90 5.58
C ASN A 163 -15.36 -6.80 4.76
N LEU A 164 -14.33 -7.38 5.38
CA LEU A 164 -13.30 -8.15 4.67
C LEU A 164 -13.84 -9.37 3.94
N PRO A 165 -14.74 -10.21 4.50
CA PRO A 165 -15.28 -11.35 3.76
C PRO A 165 -16.10 -10.95 2.53
N PHE A 166 -16.89 -9.86 2.58
CA PHE A 166 -17.59 -9.34 1.40
C PHE A 166 -16.59 -8.91 0.31
N LEU A 167 -15.55 -8.16 0.69
CA LEU A 167 -14.53 -7.71 -0.26
C LEU A 167 -13.76 -8.88 -0.88
N GLN A 168 -13.41 -9.93 -0.09
CA GLN A 168 -12.79 -11.14 -0.61
C GLN A 168 -13.71 -11.89 -1.58
N TYR A 169 -14.99 -12.02 -1.22
CA TYR A 169 -15.96 -12.74 -2.06
C TYR A 169 -16.19 -12.04 -3.40
N LEU A 170 -16.29 -10.71 -3.39
CA LEU A 170 -16.62 -9.89 -4.57
C LEU A 170 -15.39 -9.58 -5.45
N LEU A 171 -14.25 -9.25 -4.85
CA LEU A 171 -13.02 -8.87 -5.58
C LEU A 171 -12.11 -10.06 -5.88
N GLY A 172 -12.11 -11.08 -5.04
CA GLY A 172 -11.12 -12.14 -5.02
C GLY A 172 -9.86 -11.71 -4.25
N SER A 173 -8.68 -11.76 -4.89
CA SER A 173 -7.42 -11.35 -4.26
C SER A 173 -7.18 -9.84 -4.38
N PHE A 174 -6.77 -9.22 -3.28
CA PHE A 174 -6.31 -7.83 -3.20
C PHE A 174 -5.34 -7.69 -2.01
N GLU A 175 -4.61 -6.57 -1.97
CA GLU A 175 -3.81 -6.18 -0.81
C GLU A 175 -4.53 -5.08 -0.02
N LEU A 176 -4.40 -5.11 1.31
CA LEU A 176 -5.16 -4.27 2.23
C LEU A 176 -4.29 -3.18 2.85
N VAL A 177 -4.83 -1.97 2.95
CA VAL A 177 -4.35 -0.89 3.83
C VAL A 177 -5.44 -0.65 4.89
N PRO A 178 -5.37 -1.32 6.06
CA PRO A 178 -6.38 -1.20 7.12
C PRO A 178 -6.07 0.01 8.00
N ILE A 179 -7.06 0.87 8.24
CA ILE A 179 -6.90 2.06 9.08
C ILE A 179 -8.11 2.18 10.00
N VAL A 180 -7.91 1.94 11.29
CA VAL A 180 -8.89 2.32 12.30
C VAL A 180 -8.67 3.79 12.62
N VAL A 181 -9.72 4.59 12.49
CA VAL A 181 -9.66 6.05 12.67
C VAL A 181 -10.35 6.42 13.97
N GLY A 182 -9.57 7.00 14.87
CA GLY A 182 -10.07 7.59 16.11
C GLY A 182 -10.55 9.02 15.91
N THR A 183 -10.44 9.83 16.96
CA THR A 183 -10.76 11.27 16.91
C THR A 183 -9.67 12.05 16.16
N GLY A 184 -9.99 13.21 15.58
CA GLY A 184 -9.01 14.07 14.91
C GLY A 184 -9.57 14.82 13.72
N GLN A 185 -8.68 15.50 13.01
CA GLN A 185 -9.05 16.23 11.81
C GLN A 185 -8.97 15.30 10.60
N PRO A 186 -9.99 15.30 9.72
CA PRO A 186 -10.02 14.41 8.55
C PRO A 186 -9.02 14.82 7.46
N GLU A 187 -8.73 16.13 7.28
CA GLU A 187 -7.94 16.64 6.16
C GLU A 187 -6.48 16.15 6.14
N PRO A 188 -5.75 16.05 7.26
CA PRO A 188 -4.40 15.48 7.24
C PRO A 188 -4.40 14.00 6.86
N ILE A 189 -5.41 13.23 7.30
CA ILE A 189 -5.54 11.82 6.93
C ILE A 189 -5.84 11.70 5.44
N ALA A 190 -6.79 12.48 4.91
CA ALA A 190 -7.10 12.51 3.48
C ALA A 190 -5.87 12.89 2.64
N ALA A 191 -5.11 13.91 3.07
CA ALA A 191 -3.88 14.34 2.38
C ALA A 191 -2.79 13.25 2.37
N ALA A 192 -2.71 12.42 3.42
CA ALA A 192 -1.77 11.31 3.48
C ALA A 192 -2.20 10.13 2.57
N LEU A 193 -3.52 9.93 2.37
CA LEU A 193 -4.07 8.89 1.52
C LEU A 193 -4.09 9.27 0.04
N ASP A 194 -4.23 10.53 -0.29
CA ASP A 194 -4.35 11.07 -1.65
C ASP A 194 -3.27 10.52 -2.61
N PRO A 195 -1.96 10.57 -2.28
CA PRO A 195 -0.90 10.03 -3.15
C PRO A 195 -0.92 8.49 -3.29
N LEU A 196 -1.72 7.77 -2.50
CA LEU A 196 -1.84 6.31 -2.58
C LEU A 196 -2.93 5.85 -3.56
N LEU A 197 -3.76 6.79 -4.04
CA LEU A 197 -4.86 6.49 -4.94
C LEU A 197 -4.34 6.20 -6.34
N THR A 198 -4.72 5.05 -6.88
CA THR A 198 -4.47 4.62 -8.26
C THR A 198 -5.80 4.23 -8.91
N PRO A 199 -5.86 4.03 -10.23
CA PRO A 199 -7.06 3.50 -10.88
C PRO A 199 -7.51 2.14 -10.33
N ARG A 200 -6.58 1.37 -9.76
CA ARG A 200 -6.83 0.05 -9.18
C ARG A 200 -6.93 0.06 -7.65
N THR A 201 -7.04 1.25 -7.04
CA THR A 201 -7.28 1.42 -5.60
C THR A 201 -8.77 1.65 -5.36
N LEU A 202 -9.37 0.86 -4.48
CA LEU A 202 -10.69 1.09 -3.92
C LEU A 202 -10.55 1.66 -2.50
N VAL A 203 -11.19 2.79 -2.23
CA VAL A 203 -11.35 3.28 -0.86
C VAL A 203 -12.67 2.75 -0.31
N VAL A 204 -12.65 2.11 0.84
CA VAL A 204 -13.86 1.64 1.52
C VAL A 204 -13.93 2.32 2.88
N VAL A 205 -15.05 2.97 3.16
CA VAL A 205 -15.37 3.49 4.48
C VAL A 205 -16.44 2.61 5.11
N SER A 206 -16.10 2.10 6.27
CA SER A 206 -16.96 1.26 7.08
C SER A 206 -17.70 2.14 8.08
N SER A 207 -19.04 2.24 7.95
CA SER A 207 -19.87 3.05 8.85
C SER A 207 -21.32 2.62 8.85
N ASP A 208 -21.87 2.43 10.04
CA ASP A 208 -23.32 2.43 10.26
C ASP A 208 -23.79 3.88 10.39
N LEU A 209 -25.10 4.13 10.21
CA LEU A 209 -25.74 5.44 10.35
C LEU A 209 -26.25 5.68 11.77
N SER A 210 -27.50 6.15 11.95
CA SER A 210 -28.06 6.43 13.28
C SER A 210 -28.23 5.16 14.13
N HIS A 211 -28.12 5.31 15.46
CA HIS A 211 -28.17 4.20 16.40
C HIS A 211 -29.32 4.36 17.40
N TYR A 212 -30.04 3.25 17.62
CA TYR A 212 -30.99 3.06 18.71
C TYR A 212 -32.16 4.05 18.75
N LEU A 213 -32.51 4.62 17.59
CA LEU A 213 -33.71 5.43 17.42
C LEU A 213 -34.92 4.55 17.04
N PRO A 214 -36.15 4.98 17.35
CA PRO A 214 -37.36 4.41 16.74
C PRO A 214 -37.33 4.48 15.22
N TYR A 215 -37.91 3.51 14.54
CA TYR A 215 -37.82 3.29 13.08
C TYR A 215 -38.03 4.57 12.26
N ASP A 216 -39.14 5.29 12.47
CA ASP A 216 -39.44 6.50 11.67
C ASP A 216 -38.49 7.65 11.95
N LEU A 217 -38.00 7.80 13.19
CA LEU A 217 -37.00 8.80 13.53
C LEU A 217 -35.64 8.45 12.95
N ALA A 218 -35.28 7.17 12.96
CA ALA A 218 -34.04 6.68 12.30
C ALA A 218 -34.10 6.96 10.82
N MET A 219 -35.17 6.62 10.10
CA MET A 219 -35.33 6.92 8.69
C MET A 219 -35.17 8.41 8.35
N GLY A 220 -35.80 9.29 9.16
CA GLY A 220 -35.66 10.73 8.98
C GLY A 220 -34.24 11.22 9.15
N LYS A 221 -33.55 10.74 10.20
CA LYS A 221 -32.16 11.07 10.54
C LYS A 221 -31.20 10.55 9.50
N ASP A 222 -31.32 9.29 9.11
CA ASP A 222 -30.46 8.64 8.14
C ASP A 222 -30.57 9.28 6.77
N LYS A 223 -31.79 9.69 6.35
CA LYS A 223 -32.00 10.46 5.12
C LYS A 223 -31.25 11.78 5.15
N GLN A 224 -31.21 12.48 6.27
CA GLN A 224 -30.41 13.71 6.41
C GLN A 224 -28.92 13.41 6.28
N THR A 225 -28.42 12.40 6.99
CA THR A 225 -27.03 11.96 6.94
C THR A 225 -26.62 11.56 5.52
N ILE A 226 -27.42 10.76 4.83
CA ILE A 226 -27.20 10.37 3.45
C ILE A 226 -27.16 11.62 2.54
N ASN A 227 -28.07 12.57 2.72
CA ASN A 227 -28.07 13.81 1.93
C ASN A 227 -26.80 14.64 2.16
N HIS A 228 -26.27 14.74 3.39
CA HIS A 228 -24.98 15.40 3.64
C HIS A 228 -23.83 14.70 2.91
N ILE A 229 -23.80 13.35 2.92
CA ILE A 229 -22.80 12.57 2.17
C ILE A 229 -22.94 12.79 0.67
N LEU A 230 -24.16 12.72 0.11
CA LEU A 230 -24.41 12.89 -1.32
C LEU A 230 -24.09 14.32 -1.81
N ASN A 231 -24.19 15.31 -0.96
CA ASN A 231 -23.81 16.69 -1.25
C ASN A 231 -22.32 17.01 -0.91
N LEU A 232 -21.56 16.03 -0.42
CA LEU A 232 -20.18 16.18 0.04
C LEU A 232 -20.02 17.26 1.12
N ASP A 233 -21.04 17.43 1.96
CA ASP A 233 -21.08 18.43 3.05
C ASP A 233 -20.57 17.81 4.37
N GLY A 234 -19.24 17.75 4.50
CA GLY A 234 -18.57 17.23 5.69
C GLY A 234 -18.80 18.07 6.95
N GLN A 235 -19.10 19.39 6.81
CA GLN A 235 -19.37 20.27 7.94
C GLN A 235 -20.78 20.02 8.49
N ALA A 236 -21.80 19.95 7.65
CA ALA A 236 -23.16 19.63 8.08
C ALA A 236 -23.23 18.21 8.68
N LEU A 237 -22.46 17.26 8.12
CA LEU A 237 -22.33 15.91 8.67
C LEU A 237 -21.76 15.94 10.09
N ALA A 238 -20.70 16.72 10.33
CA ALA A 238 -20.08 16.87 11.65
C ALA A 238 -21.00 17.54 12.69
N ALA A 239 -21.81 18.51 12.24
CA ALA A 239 -22.75 19.21 13.11
C ALA A 239 -23.99 18.36 13.47
N SER A 240 -24.16 17.21 12.82
CA SER A 240 -25.35 16.36 12.98
C SER A 240 -25.11 15.27 14.04
N GLU A 241 -25.68 15.45 15.23
CA GLU A 241 -25.59 14.46 16.32
C GLU A 241 -26.19 13.10 15.89
N ASN A 242 -25.61 12.00 16.38
CA ASN A 242 -26.02 10.62 16.09
C ASN A 242 -26.22 10.35 14.58
N SER A 243 -25.33 10.90 13.74
CA SER A 243 -25.44 10.75 12.28
C SER A 243 -24.86 9.44 11.78
N ALA A 244 -23.67 9.07 12.28
CA ALA A 244 -22.95 7.87 11.89
C ALA A 244 -21.84 7.56 12.91
N CYS A 245 -21.51 6.27 13.10
CA CYS A 245 -20.37 5.87 13.94
C CYS A 245 -19.03 6.21 13.28
N GLY A 246 -18.95 6.12 11.95
CA GLY A 246 -17.76 6.42 11.15
C GLY A 246 -17.61 7.89 10.74
N LEU A 247 -17.95 8.85 11.61
CA LEU A 247 -17.96 10.28 11.24
C LEU A 247 -16.63 10.76 10.64
N VAL A 248 -15.50 10.56 11.32
CA VAL A 248 -14.17 11.00 10.80
C VAL A 248 -13.78 10.25 9.53
N PRO A 249 -13.89 8.90 9.44
CA PRO A 249 -13.72 8.18 8.16
C PRO A 249 -14.57 8.73 7.01
N LEU A 250 -15.85 9.06 7.26
CA LEU A 250 -16.74 9.64 6.24
C LEU A 250 -16.24 11.02 5.78
N GLN A 251 -15.80 11.87 6.71
CA GLN A 251 -15.23 13.17 6.36
C GLN A 251 -13.93 13.05 5.58
N VAL A 252 -13.06 12.09 5.90
CA VAL A 252 -11.86 11.76 5.09
C VAL A 252 -12.27 11.40 3.66
N LEU A 253 -13.30 10.58 3.48
CA LEU A 253 -13.78 10.22 2.14
C LEU A 253 -14.39 11.42 1.41
N ILE A 254 -15.14 12.28 2.09
CA ILE A 254 -15.71 13.50 1.53
C ILE A 254 -14.59 14.43 1.04
N ASP A 255 -13.52 14.62 1.83
CA ASP A 255 -12.38 15.44 1.43
C ASP A 255 -11.67 14.86 0.18
N LEU A 256 -11.42 13.55 0.13
CA LEU A 256 -10.91 12.88 -1.07
C LEU A 256 -11.85 13.06 -2.27
N ALA A 257 -13.16 12.93 -2.06
CA ALA A 257 -14.15 13.09 -3.12
C ALA A 257 -14.18 14.51 -3.69
N LEU A 258 -14.04 15.53 -2.83
CA LEU A 258 -13.95 16.93 -3.25
C LEU A 258 -12.66 17.18 -4.05
N ARG A 259 -11.51 16.71 -3.60
CA ARG A 259 -10.21 16.84 -4.29
C ARG A 259 -10.23 16.24 -5.69
N HIS A 260 -10.90 15.10 -5.85
CA HIS A 260 -10.95 14.33 -7.09
C HIS A 260 -12.25 14.48 -7.88
N ASN A 261 -13.14 15.38 -7.45
CA ASN A 261 -14.45 15.57 -8.08
C ASN A 261 -15.26 14.26 -8.22
N TRP A 262 -15.18 13.38 -7.22
CA TRP A 262 -15.98 12.16 -7.21
C TRP A 262 -17.44 12.49 -6.93
N LYS A 263 -18.33 11.70 -7.52
CA LYS A 263 -19.78 11.86 -7.38
C LYS A 263 -20.33 10.69 -6.57
N PRO A 264 -20.87 10.93 -5.37
CA PRO A 264 -21.54 9.89 -4.61
C PRO A 264 -22.89 9.54 -5.19
N VAL A 265 -23.26 8.27 -5.11
CA VAL A 265 -24.55 7.71 -5.53
C VAL A 265 -25.01 6.72 -4.48
N LEU A 266 -26.20 6.91 -3.93
CA LEU A 266 -26.81 5.95 -3.03
C LEU A 266 -27.16 4.69 -3.81
N ILE A 267 -26.66 3.53 -3.37
CA ILE A 267 -27.01 2.23 -3.95
C ILE A 267 -28.23 1.68 -3.23
N TYR A 268 -28.18 1.64 -1.87
CA TYR A 268 -29.24 1.07 -1.06
C TYR A 268 -29.22 1.65 0.37
N TYR A 269 -30.37 1.71 0.97
CA TYR A 269 -30.59 2.06 2.38
C TYR A 269 -31.58 1.08 3.00
N ALA A 270 -31.31 0.66 4.21
CA ALA A 270 -32.23 -0.05 5.11
C ALA A 270 -31.84 0.23 6.56
N ASN A 271 -32.65 -0.20 7.51
CA ASN A 271 -32.26 -0.24 8.90
C ASN A 271 -32.49 -1.64 9.51
N SER A 272 -32.02 -1.86 10.73
CA SER A 272 -32.13 -3.18 11.36
C SER A 272 -33.57 -3.63 11.61
N GLY A 273 -34.56 -2.73 11.61
CA GLY A 273 -36.00 -3.05 11.70
C GLY A 273 -36.53 -3.68 10.40
N ASP A 274 -35.85 -3.46 9.24
CA ASP A 274 -36.20 -4.12 7.98
C ASP A 274 -35.64 -5.55 7.91
N THR A 275 -34.80 -5.96 8.85
CA THR A 275 -34.13 -7.26 8.85
C THR A 275 -34.48 -8.12 10.05
N ALA A 276 -33.90 -7.86 11.24
CA ALA A 276 -34.02 -8.76 12.37
C ALA A 276 -34.29 -8.09 13.73
N SER A 277 -34.42 -6.75 13.76
CA SER A 277 -34.62 -6.01 15.01
C SER A 277 -36.08 -5.58 15.25
N SER A 278 -36.42 -5.27 16.51
CA SER A 278 -37.64 -4.54 16.85
C SER A 278 -37.59 -3.12 16.26
N PRO A 279 -38.72 -2.57 15.77
CA PRO A 279 -38.78 -1.21 15.25
C PRO A 279 -38.58 -0.12 16.32
N ASP A 280 -38.57 -0.48 17.60
CA ASP A 280 -38.42 0.48 18.69
C ASP A 280 -37.01 1.08 18.80
N LYS A 281 -36.00 0.31 18.42
CA LYS A 281 -34.59 0.72 18.45
C LYS A 281 -33.85 0.09 17.27
N VAL A 282 -33.64 0.89 16.22
CA VAL A 282 -32.97 0.43 15.00
C VAL A 282 -31.60 1.10 14.78
N VAL A 283 -30.80 0.50 13.93
CA VAL A 283 -29.54 1.05 13.43
C VAL A 283 -29.67 1.19 11.91
N GLY A 284 -29.29 2.34 11.39
CA GLY A 284 -29.35 2.64 9.96
C GLY A 284 -28.14 2.12 9.19
N TYR A 285 -28.35 1.69 7.94
CA TYR A 285 -27.33 1.12 7.06
C TYR A 285 -27.45 1.70 5.66
N ALA A 286 -26.33 2.14 5.07
CA ALA A 286 -26.31 2.58 3.68
C ALA A 286 -25.16 1.94 2.91
N ALA A 287 -25.40 1.61 1.64
CA ALA A 287 -24.38 1.34 0.65
C ALA A 287 -24.33 2.54 -0.32
N ILE A 288 -23.20 3.24 -0.37
CA ILE A 288 -23.02 4.44 -1.22
C ILE A 288 -21.75 4.25 -2.04
N ALA A 289 -21.85 4.43 -3.36
CA ALA A 289 -20.72 4.36 -4.27
C ALA A 289 -20.25 5.77 -4.68
N PHE A 290 -18.96 5.96 -4.84
CA PHE A 290 -18.36 7.19 -5.34
C PHE A 290 -17.71 6.94 -6.68
N TYR A 291 -18.07 7.74 -7.67
CA TYR A 291 -17.62 7.61 -9.05
C TYR A 291 -16.78 8.81 -9.48
N GLY A 292 -15.61 8.54 -10.06
CA GLY A 292 -14.75 9.53 -10.67
C GLY A 292 -14.61 9.35 -12.18
N ASP A 293 -13.99 10.32 -12.84
CA ASP A 293 -13.75 10.25 -14.28
C ASP A 293 -12.82 9.11 -14.67
N ILE A 294 -13.06 8.50 -15.83
CA ILE A 294 -12.15 7.53 -16.48
C ILE A 294 -10.79 8.21 -16.76
N THR A 295 -10.78 9.53 -16.90
CA THR A 295 -9.58 10.33 -17.18
C THR A 295 -8.56 10.37 -16.05
N MET A 296 -8.87 9.85 -14.84
CA MET A 296 -7.81 9.49 -13.90
C MET A 296 -6.81 8.49 -14.51
N ASP A 297 -7.25 7.66 -15.47
CA ASP A 297 -6.35 6.80 -16.23
C ASP A 297 -5.41 7.58 -17.17
N LYS A 298 -5.79 8.75 -17.67
CA LYS A 298 -4.94 9.57 -18.55
C LYS A 298 -4.00 10.52 -17.80
N GLN A 299 -4.35 10.93 -16.59
CA GLN A 299 -3.43 11.70 -15.73
C GLN A 299 -2.50 10.79 -14.93
N ASN A 300 -2.92 9.55 -14.58
CA ASN A 300 -2.08 8.59 -13.85
C ASN A 300 -1.30 7.59 -14.73
N THR A 301 -1.50 7.53 -16.02
CA THR A 301 -0.52 6.91 -16.94
C THR A 301 0.70 7.81 -17.18
N SER A 302 0.67 9.07 -16.68
CA SER A 302 1.83 9.96 -16.60
C SER A 302 2.28 10.30 -15.17
N THR A 303 1.57 9.93 -14.11
CA THR A 303 1.90 10.30 -12.70
C THR A 303 2.91 9.38 -12.01
N GLY A 304 3.52 8.47 -12.73
CA GLY A 304 4.79 7.89 -12.32
C GLY A 304 5.97 8.50 -13.07
N ALA A 305 5.72 9.23 -14.15
CA ALA A 305 6.77 9.84 -14.93
C ALA A 305 7.23 11.15 -14.27
N ILE A 306 8.51 11.21 -13.99
CA ILE A 306 9.18 12.41 -13.53
C ILE A 306 9.31 13.36 -14.72
N THR A 307 8.90 14.61 -14.57
CA THR A 307 9.04 15.62 -15.62
C THR A 307 10.52 15.95 -15.84
N THR A 308 10.86 16.53 -16.99
CA THR A 308 12.23 16.98 -17.28
C THR A 308 12.77 17.95 -16.23
N GLU A 309 11.93 18.84 -15.69
CA GLU A 309 12.35 19.78 -14.64
C GLU A 309 12.56 19.08 -13.29
N GLN A 310 11.71 18.11 -12.95
CA GLN A 310 11.91 17.25 -11.79
C GLN A 310 13.17 16.40 -11.92
N GLY A 311 13.45 15.86 -13.14
CA GLY A 311 14.68 15.11 -13.43
C GLY A 311 15.94 15.95 -13.22
N LYS A 312 15.97 17.21 -13.69
CA LYS A 312 17.05 18.17 -13.40
C LYS A 312 17.22 18.41 -11.90
N THR A 313 16.12 18.48 -11.16
CA THR A 313 16.17 18.64 -9.68
C THR A 313 16.83 17.43 -9.03
N LEU A 314 16.57 16.21 -9.51
CA LEU A 314 17.17 14.98 -8.99
C LEU A 314 18.65 14.85 -9.36
N LEU A 315 19.04 15.27 -10.56
CA LEU A 315 20.46 15.37 -10.95
C LEU A 315 21.22 16.35 -10.05
N THR A 316 20.64 17.55 -9.82
CA THR A 316 21.20 18.55 -8.89
C THR A 316 21.33 17.96 -7.48
N LEU A 317 20.33 17.19 -7.02
CA LEU A 317 20.37 16.51 -5.73
C LEU A 317 21.53 15.52 -5.63
N ALA A 318 21.69 14.65 -6.65
CA ALA A 318 22.77 13.67 -6.68
C ALA A 318 24.15 14.36 -6.68
N ARG A 319 24.33 15.39 -7.52
CA ARG A 319 25.57 16.16 -7.62
C ARG A 319 25.93 16.87 -6.33
N GLN A 320 25.00 17.62 -5.73
CA GLN A 320 25.23 18.31 -4.45
C GLN A 320 25.52 17.32 -3.31
N THR A 321 24.87 16.15 -3.30
CA THR A 321 25.12 15.11 -2.31
C THR A 321 26.56 14.58 -2.40
N ILE A 322 27.07 14.31 -3.60
CA ILE A 322 28.46 13.90 -3.82
C ILE A 322 29.45 15.03 -3.48
N ALA A 323 29.16 16.28 -3.88
CA ALA A 323 29.98 17.43 -3.56
C ALA A 323 30.17 17.64 -2.05
N LEU A 324 29.09 17.57 -1.29
CA LEU A 324 29.12 17.69 0.17
C LEU A 324 29.93 16.55 0.81
N LYS A 325 29.80 15.33 0.32
CA LYS A 325 30.59 14.18 0.81
C LYS A 325 32.09 14.32 0.49
N LEU A 326 32.43 14.99 -0.60
CA LEU A 326 33.80 15.36 -0.95
C LEU A 326 34.33 16.57 -0.19
N ASN A 327 33.53 17.22 0.68
CA ASN A 327 33.81 18.50 1.30
C ASN A 327 34.17 19.58 0.25
N LEU A 328 33.37 19.65 -0.82
CA LEU A 328 33.39 20.73 -1.80
C LEU A 328 32.34 21.79 -1.39
N PRO A 329 32.59 23.09 -1.66
CA PRO A 329 31.66 24.14 -1.33
C PRO A 329 30.39 24.03 -2.18
N VAL A 330 29.21 24.05 -1.55
CA VAL A 330 27.91 24.20 -2.21
C VAL A 330 27.25 25.44 -1.61
N PRO A 331 26.90 26.45 -2.43
CA PRO A 331 26.33 27.70 -1.93
C PRO A 331 25.04 27.49 -1.12
N ASP A 332 24.90 28.17 0.00
CA ASP A 332 23.74 28.02 0.91
C ASP A 332 22.41 28.36 0.23
N ASP A 333 22.41 29.31 -0.69
CA ASP A 333 21.20 29.68 -1.44
C ASP A 333 20.77 28.59 -2.41
N GLU A 334 21.71 27.87 -3.02
CA GLU A 334 21.43 26.72 -3.88
C GLU A 334 20.88 25.55 -3.07
N GLN A 335 21.46 25.25 -1.91
CA GLN A 335 20.92 24.22 -1.00
C GLN A 335 19.51 24.55 -0.55
N LYS A 336 19.23 25.82 -0.21
CA LYS A 336 17.88 26.27 0.17
C LYS A 336 16.89 26.19 -0.99
N LYS A 337 17.30 26.54 -2.21
CA LYS A 337 16.46 26.42 -3.43
C LYS A 337 16.14 24.96 -3.72
N LEU A 338 17.14 24.10 -3.66
CA LEU A 338 16.94 22.66 -3.83
C LEU A 338 16.01 22.09 -2.75
N GLY A 339 16.24 22.44 -1.48
CA GLY A 339 15.40 22.03 -0.37
C GLY A 339 13.91 22.34 -0.58
N LYS A 340 13.59 23.55 -1.09
CA LYS A 340 12.21 23.92 -1.44
C LYS A 340 11.62 23.05 -2.56
N LYS A 341 12.40 22.80 -3.62
CA LYS A 341 11.94 21.94 -4.74
C LYS A 341 11.69 20.49 -4.31
N LEU A 342 12.43 19.99 -3.33
CA LEU A 342 12.31 18.62 -2.81
C LEU A 342 11.03 18.37 -1.98
N HIS A 343 10.23 19.40 -1.68
CA HIS A 343 8.89 19.23 -1.10
C HIS A 343 7.85 18.76 -2.14
N ASP A 344 8.19 18.70 -3.44
CA ASP A 344 7.30 18.17 -4.46
C ASP A 344 6.87 16.74 -4.08
N PRO A 345 5.57 16.43 -4.09
CA PRO A 345 5.04 15.09 -3.75
C PRO A 345 5.66 13.96 -4.56
N ALA A 346 6.08 14.22 -5.81
CA ALA A 346 6.74 13.22 -6.65
C ALA A 346 8.05 12.68 -6.04
N PHE A 347 8.76 13.50 -5.27
CA PHE A 347 10.02 13.13 -4.64
C PHE A 347 9.84 12.43 -3.29
N GLN A 348 8.63 12.44 -2.76
CA GLN A 348 8.26 11.75 -1.53
C GLN A 348 7.73 10.33 -1.76
N GLN A 349 7.49 9.96 -3.03
CA GLN A 349 7.08 8.61 -3.38
C GLN A 349 8.26 7.64 -3.26
N ASP A 350 8.00 6.45 -2.73
CA ASP A 350 9.00 5.38 -2.71
C ASP A 350 9.24 4.89 -4.14
N ARG A 351 10.51 4.87 -4.56
CA ARG A 351 10.92 4.42 -5.89
C ARG A 351 12.27 3.71 -5.83
N GLY A 352 12.39 2.64 -6.61
CA GLY A 352 13.68 2.10 -6.94
C GLY A 352 14.45 3.07 -7.82
N THR A 353 15.75 3.25 -7.58
CA THR A 353 16.59 4.14 -8.37
C THR A 353 17.99 3.56 -8.58
N PHE A 354 18.68 4.01 -9.65
CA PHE A 354 20.11 3.88 -9.80
C PHE A 354 20.72 5.26 -10.02
N VAL A 355 21.90 5.44 -9.47
CA VAL A 355 22.77 6.57 -9.81
C VAL A 355 24.02 6.02 -10.50
N THR A 356 24.28 6.50 -11.71
CA THR A 356 25.43 6.10 -12.53
C THR A 356 26.33 7.30 -12.74
N LEU A 357 27.63 7.09 -12.57
CA LEU A 357 28.68 8.06 -12.84
C LEU A 357 29.44 7.61 -14.08
N HIS A 358 29.56 8.49 -15.04
CA HIS A 358 30.42 8.31 -16.22
C HIS A 358 31.59 9.31 -16.17
N LYS A 359 32.75 8.90 -16.63
CA LYS A 359 33.90 9.76 -16.81
C LYS A 359 34.44 9.55 -18.21
N HIS A 360 34.45 10.60 -19.02
CA HIS A 360 34.85 10.53 -20.45
C HIS A 360 34.09 9.43 -21.22
N GLY A 361 32.77 9.31 -20.96
CA GLY A 361 31.90 8.31 -21.57
C GLY A 361 32.06 6.87 -21.04
N GLN A 362 32.99 6.63 -20.11
CA GLN A 362 33.19 5.31 -19.50
C GLN A 362 32.55 5.23 -18.12
N LEU A 363 32.03 4.05 -17.77
CA LEU A 363 31.45 3.79 -16.44
C LEU A 363 32.49 4.06 -15.34
N ARG A 364 32.14 4.88 -14.34
CA ARG A 364 32.98 5.24 -13.18
C ARG A 364 32.39 4.76 -11.84
N GLY A 365 31.09 4.50 -11.81
CA GLY A 365 30.37 3.95 -10.65
C GLY A 365 28.90 3.81 -10.97
N CYS A 366 28.24 2.78 -10.42
CA CYS A 366 26.81 2.56 -10.61
C CYS A 366 26.26 1.70 -9.47
N ILE A 367 25.46 2.31 -8.60
CA ILE A 367 24.75 1.61 -7.51
C ILE A 367 23.29 2.02 -7.52
N GLY A 368 22.42 1.10 -7.15
CA GLY A 368 21.00 1.34 -7.05
C GLY A 368 20.26 0.31 -6.23
N THR A 369 19.01 0.63 -5.97
CA THR A 369 18.04 -0.22 -5.29
C THR A 369 16.84 -0.44 -6.20
N ILE A 370 16.44 -1.71 -6.35
CA ILE A 370 15.28 -2.08 -7.18
C ILE A 370 14.00 -1.88 -6.38
N ALA A 371 14.03 -2.26 -5.10
CA ALA A 371 12.87 -2.15 -4.23
C ALA A 371 12.58 -0.70 -3.84
N ALA A 372 11.34 -0.27 -4.01
CA ALA A 372 10.84 1.03 -3.58
C ALA A 372 10.64 1.01 -2.04
N MET A 373 11.72 1.19 -1.28
CA MET A 373 11.71 1.07 0.19
C MET A 373 11.85 2.42 0.91
N GLU A 374 12.11 3.48 0.18
CA GLU A 374 12.30 4.83 0.72
C GLU A 374 11.92 5.90 -0.32
N PRO A 375 11.61 7.13 0.12
CA PRO A 375 11.30 8.24 -0.77
C PRO A 375 12.36 8.47 -1.84
N LEU A 376 11.93 8.78 -3.06
CA LEU A 376 12.79 8.99 -4.24
C LEU A 376 13.99 9.90 -3.95
N ALA A 377 13.77 11.03 -3.28
CA ALA A 377 14.86 11.95 -2.95
C ALA A 377 15.87 11.34 -1.95
N ALA A 378 15.43 10.53 -1.00
CA ALA A 378 16.29 9.84 -0.05
C ALA A 378 17.10 8.74 -0.75
N ASN A 379 16.43 7.94 -1.58
CA ASN A 379 17.05 6.86 -2.35
C ASN A 379 18.15 7.39 -3.30
N ILE A 380 17.90 8.51 -3.99
CA ILE A 380 18.91 9.15 -4.83
C ILE A 380 20.11 9.62 -4.02
N ARG A 381 19.93 10.21 -2.83
CA ARG A 381 21.05 10.57 -1.96
C ARG A 381 21.89 9.37 -1.57
N HIS A 382 21.26 8.28 -1.14
CA HIS A 382 21.96 7.06 -0.77
C HIS A 382 22.71 6.47 -1.95
N ASN A 383 22.06 6.34 -3.11
CA ASN A 383 22.68 5.75 -4.29
C ASN A 383 23.76 6.65 -4.90
N ALA A 384 23.64 7.98 -4.80
CA ALA A 384 24.69 8.91 -5.22
C ALA A 384 25.98 8.75 -4.39
N VAL A 385 25.83 8.62 -3.06
CA VAL A 385 26.98 8.34 -2.18
C VAL A 385 27.56 6.96 -2.48
N ASN A 386 26.73 5.95 -2.60
CA ASN A 386 27.19 4.58 -2.82
C ASN A 386 27.84 4.39 -4.21
N SER A 387 27.35 5.04 -5.26
CA SER A 387 27.96 4.97 -6.59
C SER A 387 29.31 5.67 -6.64
N ALA A 388 29.48 6.76 -5.89
CA ALA A 388 30.75 7.51 -5.86
C ALA A 388 31.81 6.88 -4.94
N PHE A 389 31.40 6.24 -3.84
CA PHE A 389 32.34 5.85 -2.78
C PHE A 389 32.22 4.38 -2.35
N GLY A 390 31.18 3.68 -2.71
CA GLY A 390 30.86 2.32 -2.25
C GLY A 390 30.75 1.27 -3.37
N ASP A 391 30.96 1.63 -4.64
CA ASP A 391 30.99 0.65 -5.74
C ASP A 391 32.31 -0.14 -5.69
N PRO A 392 32.28 -1.46 -5.41
CA PRO A 392 33.51 -2.26 -5.24
C PRO A 392 34.35 -2.41 -6.50
N ARG A 393 33.83 -2.04 -7.66
CA ARG A 393 34.52 -2.12 -8.95
C ARG A 393 35.50 -0.96 -9.15
N PHE A 394 35.36 0.13 -8.38
CA PHE A 394 36.10 1.37 -8.55
C PHE A 394 36.60 1.91 -7.22
N PRO A 395 37.77 2.60 -7.20
CA PRO A 395 38.20 3.32 -6.01
C PRO A 395 37.24 4.48 -5.69
N PRO A 396 37.13 4.91 -4.44
CA PRO A 396 36.34 6.08 -4.05
C PRO A 396 36.66 7.31 -4.91
N LEU A 397 35.61 8.05 -5.31
CA LEU A 397 35.73 9.25 -6.13
C LEU A 397 36.57 10.31 -5.42
N GLN A 398 37.48 10.95 -6.13
CA GLN A 398 38.34 12.00 -5.59
C GLN A 398 37.88 13.40 -6.04
N LYS A 399 38.20 14.44 -5.24
CA LYS A 399 37.83 15.85 -5.56
C LYS A 399 38.20 16.26 -6.99
N LYS A 400 39.39 15.86 -7.45
CA LYS A 400 39.91 16.20 -8.79
C LYS A 400 39.12 15.59 -9.94
N GLU A 401 38.33 14.55 -9.68
CA GLU A 401 37.51 13.87 -10.68
C GLU A 401 36.08 14.44 -10.74
N PHE A 402 35.66 15.23 -9.74
CA PHE A 402 34.28 15.65 -9.57
C PHE A 402 33.71 16.42 -10.76
N ASP A 403 34.51 17.30 -11.35
CA ASP A 403 34.12 18.11 -12.52
C ASP A 403 34.19 17.32 -13.84
N GLU A 404 34.83 16.15 -13.82
CA GLU A 404 34.99 15.29 -15.00
C GLU A 404 33.94 14.18 -15.09
N VAL A 405 33.13 14.00 -14.01
CA VAL A 405 32.10 12.98 -14.01
C VAL A 405 30.74 13.55 -14.41
N GLU A 406 30.03 12.82 -15.23
CA GLU A 406 28.64 13.04 -15.62
C GLU A 406 27.77 12.12 -14.79
N ILE A 407 26.63 12.64 -14.29
CA ILE A 407 25.69 11.90 -13.48
C ILE A 407 24.45 11.52 -14.30
N GLU A 408 24.08 10.26 -14.23
CA GLU A 408 22.79 9.76 -14.71
C GLU A 408 21.98 9.25 -13.51
N VAL A 409 20.70 9.60 -13.49
CA VAL A 409 19.72 9.13 -12.52
C VAL A 409 18.67 8.32 -13.26
N SER A 410 18.52 7.05 -12.88
CA SER A 410 17.50 6.14 -13.38
C SER A 410 16.44 5.91 -12.30
N ILE A 411 15.15 6.06 -12.65
CA ILE A 411 14.01 5.89 -11.76
C ILE A 411 13.18 4.74 -12.29
N LEU A 412 12.93 3.74 -11.45
CA LEU A 412 12.24 2.51 -11.81
C LEU A 412 10.75 2.63 -11.54
N THR A 413 9.95 2.02 -12.40
CA THR A 413 8.56 1.67 -12.04
C THR A 413 8.56 0.47 -11.09
N ASP A 414 7.46 0.27 -10.35
CA ASP A 414 7.32 -0.92 -9.52
C ASP A 414 7.40 -2.18 -10.36
N PRO A 415 8.22 -3.17 -9.96
CA PRO A 415 8.32 -4.45 -10.65
C PRO A 415 6.98 -5.19 -10.65
N LYS A 416 6.56 -5.67 -11.82
CA LYS A 416 5.30 -6.43 -12.00
C LYS A 416 5.62 -7.86 -12.39
N PRO A 417 4.96 -8.86 -11.79
CA PRO A 417 5.12 -10.25 -12.21
C PRO A 417 4.74 -10.43 -13.68
N LEU A 418 5.61 -11.11 -14.42
CA LEU A 418 5.36 -11.54 -15.78
C LEU A 418 4.88 -12.98 -15.76
N THR A 419 3.59 -13.19 -16.06
CA THR A 419 3.01 -14.54 -16.13
C THR A 419 3.35 -15.22 -17.45
N TYR A 420 3.84 -16.45 -17.38
CA TYR A 420 4.13 -17.32 -18.53
C TYR A 420 3.88 -18.77 -18.15
N ASP A 421 3.50 -19.60 -19.13
CA ASP A 421 3.12 -20.99 -18.89
C ASP A 421 4.31 -21.94 -19.04
N LYS A 422 5.16 -21.66 -20.04
CA LYS A 422 6.37 -22.43 -20.36
C LYS A 422 7.56 -21.50 -20.53
N GLY A 423 8.76 -21.97 -20.20
CA GLY A 423 9.98 -21.20 -20.41
C GLY A 423 10.13 -20.69 -21.86
N ALA A 424 9.76 -21.50 -22.85
CA ALA A 424 9.79 -21.11 -24.25
C ALA A 424 8.91 -19.89 -24.61
N ASP A 425 7.91 -19.58 -23.81
CA ASP A 425 7.02 -18.44 -24.05
C ASP A 425 7.62 -17.11 -23.53
N LEU A 426 8.62 -17.19 -22.64
CA LEU A 426 9.17 -16.04 -21.93
C LEU A 426 9.84 -15.04 -22.87
N PRO A 427 10.68 -15.43 -23.85
CA PRO A 427 11.31 -14.49 -24.79
C PRO A 427 10.30 -13.61 -25.54
N ALA A 428 9.20 -14.21 -26.01
CA ALA A 428 8.16 -13.49 -26.77
C ALA A 428 7.34 -12.51 -25.92
N LYS A 429 7.36 -12.65 -24.59
CA LYS A 429 6.64 -11.76 -23.66
C LYS A 429 7.46 -10.56 -23.19
N LEU A 430 8.77 -10.59 -23.38
CA LEU A 430 9.66 -9.48 -23.05
C LEU A 430 9.67 -8.44 -24.18
N ARG A 431 9.79 -7.18 -23.82
CA ARG A 431 9.87 -6.06 -24.76
C ARG A 431 11.29 -5.50 -24.75
N PRO A 432 12.13 -5.85 -25.73
CA PRO A 432 13.50 -5.31 -25.82
C PRO A 432 13.51 -3.79 -25.77
N LYS A 433 14.50 -3.20 -25.09
CA LYS A 433 14.71 -1.76 -24.86
C LYS A 433 13.67 -1.06 -23.98
N ILE A 434 12.60 -1.76 -23.59
CA ILE A 434 11.52 -1.21 -22.75
C ILE A 434 11.56 -1.84 -21.35
N ASP A 435 11.68 -3.17 -21.27
CA ASP A 435 11.59 -3.89 -20.02
C ASP A 435 12.96 -4.09 -19.37
N GLY A 436 13.11 -3.65 -18.13
CA GLY A 436 14.07 -4.23 -17.21
C GLY A 436 13.48 -5.54 -16.66
N VAL A 437 14.32 -6.52 -16.38
CA VAL A 437 13.90 -7.86 -15.98
C VAL A 437 14.57 -8.26 -14.67
N ILE A 438 13.78 -8.75 -13.71
CA ILE A 438 14.26 -9.42 -12.51
C ILE A 438 13.96 -10.90 -12.66
N LEU A 439 14.97 -11.75 -12.41
CA LEU A 439 14.81 -13.20 -12.26
C LEU A 439 15.02 -13.58 -10.80
N ARG A 440 14.19 -14.52 -10.32
CA ARG A 440 14.33 -15.12 -8.98
C ARG A 440 14.12 -16.63 -9.03
N ASP A 441 14.95 -17.34 -8.25
CA ASP A 441 14.82 -18.77 -7.97
C ASP A 441 15.28 -18.99 -6.51
N GLY A 442 14.32 -19.07 -5.59
CA GLY A 442 14.61 -19.12 -4.15
C GLY A 442 15.43 -17.92 -3.70
N MET A 443 16.66 -18.17 -3.25
CA MET A 443 17.59 -17.12 -2.80
C MET A 443 18.39 -16.47 -3.94
N ALA A 444 18.43 -17.10 -5.13
CA ALA A 444 19.12 -16.57 -6.29
C ALA A 444 18.28 -15.48 -6.95
N SER A 445 18.87 -14.30 -7.17
CA SER A 445 18.18 -13.18 -7.82
C SER A 445 19.15 -12.30 -8.58
N ALA A 446 18.73 -11.85 -9.75
CA ALA A 446 19.46 -10.84 -10.51
C ALA A 446 18.51 -9.94 -11.31
N THR A 447 18.99 -8.78 -11.71
CA THR A 447 18.26 -7.89 -12.61
C THR A 447 19.16 -7.36 -13.72
N PHE A 448 18.55 -7.09 -14.88
CA PHE A 448 19.09 -6.24 -15.93
C PHE A 448 18.17 -5.05 -16.17
N LEU A 449 18.77 -3.87 -16.31
CA LEU A 449 18.09 -2.64 -16.74
C LEU A 449 17.77 -2.71 -18.24
N PRO A 450 16.80 -1.91 -18.74
CA PRO A 450 16.48 -1.86 -20.17
C PRO A 450 17.67 -1.54 -21.08
N GLN A 451 18.65 -0.76 -20.61
CA GLN A 451 19.85 -0.40 -21.40
C GLN A 451 20.71 -1.63 -21.78
N VAL A 452 20.60 -2.74 -21.04
CA VAL A 452 21.34 -3.97 -21.35
C VAL A 452 20.88 -4.59 -22.68
N TRP A 453 19.65 -4.30 -23.14
CA TRP A 453 19.17 -4.73 -24.45
C TRP A 453 20.01 -4.20 -25.62
N ASP A 454 20.73 -3.08 -25.47
CA ASP A 454 21.61 -2.56 -26.52
C ASP A 454 22.81 -3.47 -26.75
N GLN A 455 23.26 -4.19 -25.70
CA GLN A 455 24.36 -5.15 -25.78
C GLN A 455 23.86 -6.60 -26.03
N LEU A 456 22.66 -6.91 -25.59
CA LEU A 456 22.02 -8.23 -25.67
C LEU A 456 20.62 -8.10 -26.30
N PRO A 457 20.54 -7.85 -27.63
CA PRO A 457 19.26 -7.54 -28.27
C PRO A 457 18.34 -8.76 -28.45
N GLN A 458 18.89 -9.99 -28.34
CA GLN A 458 18.09 -11.21 -28.42
C GLN A 458 17.60 -11.61 -27.03
N PRO A 459 16.29 -11.85 -26.86
CA PRO A 459 15.72 -12.19 -25.54
C PRO A 459 16.32 -13.45 -24.90
N GLU A 460 16.68 -14.45 -25.70
CA GLU A 460 17.29 -15.70 -25.25
C GLU A 460 18.69 -15.46 -24.66
N ASP A 461 19.51 -14.63 -25.33
CA ASP A 461 20.85 -14.25 -24.86
C ASP A 461 20.75 -13.41 -23.59
N PHE A 462 19.80 -12.46 -23.58
CA PHE A 462 19.53 -11.61 -22.43
C PHE A 462 19.14 -12.45 -21.20
N LEU A 463 18.20 -13.38 -21.35
CA LEU A 463 17.74 -14.28 -20.27
C LEU A 463 18.87 -15.20 -19.81
N SER A 464 19.64 -15.76 -20.74
CA SER A 464 20.75 -16.65 -20.41
C SER A 464 21.83 -15.91 -19.60
N ARG A 465 22.20 -14.69 -19.99
CA ARG A 465 23.14 -13.87 -19.23
C ARG A 465 22.59 -13.42 -17.88
N LEU A 466 21.27 -13.15 -17.81
CA LEU A 466 20.63 -12.78 -16.56
C LEU A 466 20.60 -13.97 -15.59
N CYS A 467 20.34 -15.19 -16.07
CA CYS A 467 20.45 -16.42 -15.28
C CYS A 467 21.88 -16.60 -14.72
N MET A 468 22.90 -16.42 -15.57
CA MET A 468 24.31 -16.51 -15.12
C MET A 468 24.62 -15.45 -14.06
N LYS A 469 24.12 -14.22 -14.20
CA LYS A 469 24.27 -13.17 -13.20
C LYS A 469 23.60 -13.52 -11.88
N ALA A 470 22.51 -14.29 -11.90
CA ALA A 470 21.84 -14.81 -10.71
C ALA A 470 22.54 -16.02 -10.08
N GLY A 471 23.65 -16.50 -10.69
CA GLY A 471 24.32 -17.74 -10.27
C GLY A 471 23.63 -19.01 -10.71
N LEU A 472 22.70 -18.92 -11.67
CA LEU A 472 21.96 -20.04 -12.25
C LEU A 472 22.62 -20.55 -13.54
N ARG A 473 22.19 -21.72 -14.01
CA ARG A 473 22.58 -22.23 -15.33
C ARG A 473 22.04 -21.31 -16.43
N PRO A 474 22.75 -21.11 -17.55
CA PRO A 474 22.33 -20.21 -18.63
C PRO A 474 20.93 -20.48 -19.18
N ASN A 475 20.53 -21.76 -19.22
CA ASN A 475 19.23 -22.21 -19.70
C ASN A 475 18.18 -22.42 -18.58
N ALA A 476 18.40 -21.92 -17.37
CA ALA A 476 17.45 -22.09 -16.26
C ALA A 476 16.06 -21.48 -16.57
N TRP A 477 16.01 -20.42 -17.37
CA TRP A 477 14.76 -19.78 -17.80
C TRP A 477 13.86 -20.69 -18.65
N GLU A 478 14.43 -21.67 -19.38
CA GLU A 478 13.67 -22.62 -20.20
C GLU A 478 12.81 -23.57 -19.37
N THR A 479 13.13 -23.78 -18.08
CA THR A 479 12.41 -24.71 -17.20
C THR A 479 10.98 -24.26 -16.88
N GLY A 480 10.64 -22.98 -17.08
CA GLY A 480 9.33 -22.41 -16.77
C GLY A 480 9.04 -22.25 -15.26
N LYS A 481 10.06 -22.34 -14.40
CA LYS A 481 9.91 -22.34 -12.92
C LYS A 481 10.41 -21.06 -12.25
N LEU A 482 11.04 -20.13 -12.99
CA LEU A 482 11.57 -18.91 -12.42
C LEU A 482 10.45 -17.89 -12.16
N GLU A 483 10.54 -17.17 -11.06
CA GLU A 483 9.77 -15.94 -10.89
C GLU A 483 10.41 -14.85 -11.74
N VAL A 484 9.63 -14.28 -12.66
CA VAL A 484 10.08 -13.22 -13.56
C VAL A 484 9.23 -11.97 -13.31
N LEU A 485 9.90 -10.84 -13.05
CA LEU A 485 9.23 -9.54 -12.94
C LEU A 485 9.82 -8.60 -13.99
N THR A 486 8.98 -7.70 -14.52
CA THR A 486 9.41 -6.65 -15.44
C THR A 486 9.14 -5.28 -14.83
N TYR A 487 9.98 -4.31 -15.17
CA TYR A 487 9.83 -2.91 -14.80
C TYR A 487 10.34 -2.02 -15.93
N GLN A 488 9.96 -0.75 -15.90
CA GLN A 488 10.44 0.25 -16.84
C GLN A 488 11.32 1.26 -16.13
N VAL A 489 12.15 1.96 -16.89
CA VAL A 489 13.08 2.95 -16.36
C VAL A 489 12.92 4.27 -17.10
N GLN A 490 12.81 5.34 -16.32
CA GLN A 490 12.94 6.70 -16.80
C GLN A 490 14.30 7.22 -16.33
N TYR A 491 15.12 7.72 -17.25
CA TYR A 491 16.45 8.21 -16.92
C TYR A 491 16.65 9.68 -17.32
N PHE A 492 17.52 10.35 -16.58
CA PHE A 492 17.94 11.72 -16.77
C PHE A 492 19.46 11.78 -16.66
N SER A 493 20.10 12.54 -17.52
CA SER A 493 21.55 12.74 -17.54
C SER A 493 21.91 14.21 -17.64
N GLU A 494 23.08 14.56 -17.16
CA GLU A 494 23.66 15.90 -17.29
C GLU A 494 24.13 16.19 -18.70
#